data_ae23e9d30f6218f2c74acf7a28bfe913
#
_entry.id   ae23e9d30f6218f2c74acf7a28bfe913
#
_cell.length_a   1.000
_cell.length_b   1.000
_cell.length_c   1.000
_cell.angle_alpha   90.00
_cell.angle_beta   90.00
_cell.angle_gamma   90.00
#
_symmetry.space_group_name_H-M   'P 1'
#
loop_
_entity.id
_entity.type
_entity.pdbx_description
1 polymer ?
#
loop_
_entity_poly.entity_id
_entity_poly.type
_entity_poly.pdbx_seq_one_letter_code
_entity_poly.pdbx_strand_id
1 'polypeptide(L)'
;MNNKAFSHRLRQAGFTLVEILVALIIGMLVVLAAMASMLGTRSTAATGDDVNVLHHSSALAFRLLGQQIRQAGYFPIDATGPLYYFDVNAGTKLDSEPAFFAIKGQEAAAGSVNDTLKVGFAPNPDFFHDCLGQVAKDKDSGGAAYKPASPADPANVRLITSEFYVVNGALRCKGSGHTTPQPIIDGVERFDVMYGIGDAGTERVVRYVAATNVASFDQVRTVRVCLQLAGTSRSNPGGSYVDCDGSSRTSSDGRLRRVYTAVFALRNL
;
A
#
# COMPACT_ATOMS: atom_id res chain seq x y z
N MET A 1 -7.57 -39.41 -84.15
CA MET A 1 -7.10 -39.47 -82.76
C MET A 1 -8.29 -39.12 -81.90
N ASN A 2 -8.91 -40.16 -81.20
CA ASN A 2 -10.12 -40.00 -80.43
C ASN A 2 -9.76 -39.85 -78.93
N ASN A 3 -9.92 -38.64 -78.40
CA ASN A 3 -9.81 -38.39 -76.94
C ASN A 3 -11.16 -38.70 -76.27
N LYS A 4 -11.22 -39.87 -75.59
CA LYS A 4 -12.32 -40.16 -74.71
C LYS A 4 -12.08 -39.46 -73.34
N ALA A 5 -12.80 -38.39 -73.09
CA ALA A 5 -12.85 -37.76 -71.76
C ALA A 5 -13.58 -38.70 -70.81
N PHE A 6 -12.85 -39.20 -69.81
CA PHE A 6 -13.42 -39.98 -68.65
C PHE A 6 -14.07 -38.97 -67.68
N SER A 7 -15.40 -38.85 -67.75
CA SER A 7 -16.15 -38.10 -66.74
C SER A 7 -16.34 -39.01 -65.51
N HIS A 8 -15.54 -38.81 -64.45
CA HIS A 8 -15.81 -39.38 -63.12
C HIS A 8 -17.06 -38.70 -62.54
N ARG A 9 -18.20 -39.30 -62.64
CA ARG A 9 -19.38 -38.92 -61.89
C ARG A 9 -19.12 -39.32 -60.43
N LEU A 10 -18.83 -38.36 -59.59
CA LEU A 10 -18.85 -38.53 -58.12
C LEU A 10 -20.29 -38.90 -57.74
N ARG A 11 -20.47 -40.11 -57.23
CA ARG A 11 -21.73 -40.56 -56.63
C ARG A 11 -21.96 -39.72 -55.37
N GLN A 12 -22.96 -38.85 -55.38
CA GLN A 12 -23.50 -38.19 -54.19
C GLN A 12 -24.17 -39.25 -53.32
N ALA A 13 -23.46 -39.67 -52.25
CA ALA A 13 -24.09 -40.45 -51.19
C ALA A 13 -24.84 -39.49 -50.26
N GLY A 14 -26.14 -39.66 -50.12
CA GLY A 14 -26.95 -38.89 -49.17
C GLY A 14 -26.64 -39.32 -47.75
N PHE A 15 -26.58 -38.37 -46.84
CA PHE A 15 -26.41 -38.64 -45.39
C PHE A 15 -27.64 -39.33 -44.81
N THR A 16 -27.43 -40.31 -43.97
CA THR A 16 -28.50 -40.95 -43.19
C THR A 16 -28.94 -40.07 -42.03
N LEU A 17 -30.22 -40.17 -41.64
CA LEU A 17 -30.74 -39.40 -40.49
C LEU A 17 -29.97 -39.69 -39.20
N VAL A 18 -29.51 -40.93 -39.02
CA VAL A 18 -28.71 -41.36 -37.88
C VAL A 18 -27.31 -40.70 -37.88
N GLU A 19 -26.69 -40.56 -39.03
CA GLU A 19 -25.39 -39.92 -39.16
C GLU A 19 -25.42 -38.42 -38.79
N ILE A 20 -26.49 -37.72 -39.17
CA ILE A 20 -26.73 -36.34 -38.76
C ILE A 20 -26.97 -36.25 -37.25
N LEU A 21 -27.75 -37.15 -36.66
CA LEU A 21 -28.00 -37.17 -35.20
C LEU A 21 -26.70 -37.40 -34.43
N VAL A 22 -25.86 -38.36 -34.85
CA VAL A 22 -24.57 -38.63 -34.20
C VAL A 22 -23.64 -37.43 -34.33
N ALA A 23 -23.57 -36.81 -35.52
CA ALA A 23 -22.76 -35.63 -35.75
C ALA A 23 -23.20 -34.44 -34.87
N LEU A 24 -24.51 -34.22 -34.66
CA LEU A 24 -25.02 -33.18 -33.78
C LEU A 24 -24.67 -33.45 -32.31
N ILE A 25 -24.78 -34.68 -31.83
CA ILE A 25 -24.40 -35.03 -30.44
C ILE A 25 -22.90 -34.79 -30.21
N ILE A 26 -22.04 -35.25 -31.13
CA ILE A 26 -20.61 -35.06 -31.02
C ILE A 26 -20.28 -33.54 -31.12
N GLY A 27 -20.91 -32.82 -32.04
CA GLY A 27 -20.72 -31.38 -32.17
C GLY A 27 -21.12 -30.62 -30.91
N MET A 28 -22.21 -30.98 -30.26
CA MET A 28 -22.64 -30.39 -29.00
C MET A 28 -21.67 -30.66 -27.84
N LEU A 29 -21.14 -31.89 -27.73
CA LEU A 29 -20.13 -32.23 -26.73
C LEU A 29 -18.84 -31.42 -26.90
N VAL A 30 -18.38 -31.26 -28.15
CA VAL A 30 -17.18 -30.45 -28.44
C VAL A 30 -17.39 -28.97 -28.06
N VAL A 31 -18.56 -28.40 -28.39
CA VAL A 31 -18.89 -27.02 -28.01
C VAL A 31 -18.95 -26.86 -26.51
N LEU A 32 -19.58 -27.79 -25.78
CA LEU A 32 -19.64 -27.75 -24.29
C LEU A 32 -18.23 -27.84 -23.69
N ALA A 33 -17.37 -28.71 -24.20
CA ALA A 33 -15.98 -28.84 -23.73
C ALA A 33 -15.18 -27.54 -24.00
N ALA A 34 -15.36 -26.94 -25.16
CA ALA A 34 -14.70 -25.67 -25.50
C ALA A 34 -15.18 -24.51 -24.60
N MET A 35 -16.48 -24.42 -24.30
CA MET A 35 -17.03 -23.42 -23.38
C MET A 35 -16.51 -23.60 -21.95
N ALA A 36 -16.45 -24.83 -21.45
CA ALA A 36 -15.92 -25.12 -20.11
C ALA A 36 -14.43 -24.73 -20.01
N SER A 37 -13.65 -25.05 -21.02
CA SER A 37 -12.23 -24.63 -21.09
C SER A 37 -12.06 -23.11 -21.08
N MET A 38 -12.90 -22.39 -21.85
CA MET A 38 -12.85 -20.92 -21.90
C MET A 38 -13.20 -20.27 -20.56
N LEU A 39 -14.20 -20.79 -19.83
CA LEU A 39 -14.57 -20.28 -18.52
C LEU A 39 -13.44 -20.51 -17.49
N GLY A 40 -12.81 -21.68 -17.50
CA GLY A 40 -11.66 -21.98 -16.67
C GLY A 40 -10.47 -21.06 -16.93
N THR A 41 -10.16 -20.80 -18.19
CA THR A 41 -9.07 -19.88 -18.57
C THR A 41 -9.35 -18.43 -18.11
N ARG A 42 -10.58 -17.96 -18.23
CA ARG A 42 -10.97 -16.61 -17.78
C ARG A 42 -10.81 -16.44 -16.26
N SER A 43 -11.22 -17.43 -15.46
CA SER A 43 -11.08 -17.34 -14.00
C SER A 43 -9.62 -17.35 -13.56
N THR A 44 -8.78 -18.14 -14.22
CA THR A 44 -7.34 -18.17 -13.95
C THR A 44 -6.66 -16.85 -14.33
N ALA A 45 -7.02 -16.28 -15.50
CA ALA A 45 -6.50 -14.97 -15.92
C ALA A 45 -6.90 -13.86 -14.94
N ALA A 46 -8.17 -13.80 -14.51
CA ALA A 46 -8.64 -12.81 -13.54
C ALA A 46 -7.92 -12.92 -12.18
N THR A 47 -7.62 -14.14 -11.71
CA THR A 47 -6.84 -14.33 -10.50
C THR A 47 -5.37 -13.88 -10.68
N GLY A 48 -4.78 -14.14 -11.84
CA GLY A 48 -3.44 -13.67 -12.19
C GLY A 48 -3.35 -12.14 -12.22
N ASP A 49 -4.33 -11.48 -12.80
CA ASP A 49 -4.41 -10.02 -12.83
C ASP A 49 -4.54 -9.44 -11.43
N ASP A 50 -5.40 -10.00 -10.56
CA ASP A 50 -5.51 -9.59 -9.16
C ASP A 50 -4.17 -9.72 -8.42
N VAL A 51 -3.45 -10.83 -8.58
CA VAL A 51 -2.12 -11.02 -7.96
C VAL A 51 -1.16 -9.91 -8.36
N ASN A 52 -1.10 -9.58 -9.66
CA ASN A 52 -0.23 -8.53 -10.18
C ASN A 52 -0.61 -7.15 -9.63
N VAL A 53 -1.90 -6.81 -9.63
CA VAL A 53 -2.40 -5.53 -9.08
C VAL A 53 -2.07 -5.40 -7.60
N LEU A 54 -2.33 -6.45 -6.79
CA LEU A 54 -2.04 -6.43 -5.36
C LEU A 54 -0.54 -6.27 -5.08
N HIS A 55 0.30 -6.96 -5.86
CA HIS A 55 1.76 -6.84 -5.75
C HIS A 55 2.24 -5.42 -6.08
N HIS A 56 1.79 -4.84 -7.18
CA HIS A 56 2.16 -3.47 -7.56
C HIS A 56 1.66 -2.44 -6.54
N SER A 57 0.43 -2.57 -6.07
CA SER A 57 -0.14 -1.69 -5.05
C SER A 57 0.65 -1.76 -3.75
N SER A 58 1.00 -2.96 -3.27
CA SER A 58 1.81 -3.12 -2.07
C SER A 58 3.22 -2.52 -2.23
N ALA A 59 3.86 -2.73 -3.38
CA ALA A 59 5.19 -2.18 -3.66
C ALA A 59 5.17 -0.64 -3.68
N LEU A 60 4.14 -0.03 -4.29
CA LEU A 60 3.96 1.43 -4.27
C LEU A 60 3.77 1.96 -2.86
N ALA A 61 2.87 1.34 -2.08
CA ALA A 61 2.62 1.75 -0.70
C ALA A 61 3.88 1.66 0.17
N PHE A 62 4.60 0.53 0.12
CA PHE A 62 5.83 0.36 0.90
C PHE A 62 6.97 1.26 0.44
N ARG A 63 7.06 1.58 -0.84
CA ARG A 63 8.03 2.56 -1.33
C ARG A 63 7.77 3.93 -0.72
N LEU A 64 6.53 4.40 -0.73
CA LEU A 64 6.16 5.70 -0.18
C LEU A 64 6.30 5.74 1.34
N LEU A 65 5.73 4.75 2.04
CA LEU A 65 5.87 4.61 3.49
C LEU A 65 7.35 4.55 3.90
N GLY A 66 8.13 3.71 3.23
CA GLY A 66 9.54 3.54 3.54
C GLY A 66 10.38 4.80 3.27
N GLN A 67 10.02 5.60 2.27
CA GLN A 67 10.65 6.89 2.03
C GLN A 67 10.38 7.83 3.21
N GLN A 68 9.13 7.99 3.60
CA GLN A 68 8.73 8.89 4.69
C GLN A 68 9.27 8.43 6.06
N ILE A 69 9.19 7.13 6.36
CA ILE A 69 9.67 6.59 7.63
C ILE A 69 11.20 6.76 7.77
N ARG A 70 11.96 6.57 6.70
CA ARG A 70 13.43 6.76 6.76
C ARG A 70 13.85 8.21 6.92
N GLN A 71 13.01 9.17 6.54
CA GLN A 71 13.22 10.60 6.76
C GLN A 71 12.77 11.05 8.15
N ALA A 72 11.99 10.22 8.86
CA ALA A 72 11.50 10.54 10.20
C ALA A 72 12.62 11.01 11.12
N GLY A 73 12.38 12.08 11.86
CA GLY A 73 13.35 12.63 12.81
C GLY A 73 14.51 13.42 12.20
N TYR A 74 14.56 13.58 10.89
CA TYR A 74 15.65 14.34 10.26
C TYR A 74 15.68 15.80 10.72
N PHE A 75 16.91 16.28 11.00
CA PHE A 75 17.25 17.68 11.23
C PHE A 75 18.47 18.09 10.41
N PRO A 76 18.45 19.27 9.81
CA PRO A 76 19.65 19.81 9.22
C PRO A 76 20.66 20.21 10.32
N ILE A 77 21.92 19.83 10.17
CA ILE A 77 23.03 20.13 11.05
C ILE A 77 24.10 20.82 10.20
N ASP A 78 24.70 21.92 10.69
CA ASP A 78 25.85 22.54 10.09
C ASP A 78 27.09 22.41 11.02
N ALA A 79 28.21 23.08 10.64
CA ALA A 79 29.44 23.04 11.41
C ALA A 79 29.33 23.70 12.81
N THR A 80 28.28 24.46 13.07
CA THR A 80 28.01 25.15 14.33
C THR A 80 27.00 24.42 15.22
N GLY A 81 26.38 23.35 14.71
CA GLY A 81 25.38 22.54 15.41
C GLY A 81 24.07 22.38 14.63
N PRO A 82 23.01 21.95 15.29
CA PRO A 82 21.70 21.87 14.66
C PRO A 82 21.24 23.25 14.17
N LEU A 83 20.85 23.34 12.90
CA LEU A 83 20.35 24.60 12.31
C LEU A 83 19.06 25.08 12.98
N TYR A 84 18.38 24.20 13.68
CA TYR A 84 17.17 24.49 14.42
C TYR A 84 17.27 23.90 15.82
N TYR A 85 17.06 24.72 16.84
CA TYR A 85 17.02 24.27 18.21
C TYR A 85 15.66 23.64 18.50
N PHE A 86 15.60 22.33 18.58
CA PHE A 86 14.44 21.62 19.09
C PHE A 86 14.69 21.22 20.51
N ASP A 87 14.03 21.84 21.45
CA ASP A 87 13.93 21.28 22.78
C ASP A 87 12.89 20.17 22.76
N VAL A 88 13.35 18.94 22.63
CA VAL A 88 12.51 17.73 22.68
C VAL A 88 11.70 17.64 23.98
N ASN A 89 12.14 18.33 25.06
CA ASN A 89 11.50 18.37 26.36
C ASN A 89 10.58 19.58 26.54
N ALA A 90 10.83 20.68 25.85
CA ALA A 90 10.08 21.94 26.02
C ALA A 90 8.82 22.05 25.16
N GLY A 91 8.58 21.10 24.25
CA GLY A 91 7.37 21.10 23.42
C GLY A 91 7.20 22.37 22.62
N THR A 92 8.16 22.68 21.73
CA THR A 92 8.03 23.84 20.81
C THR A 92 6.77 23.69 19.96
N LYS A 93 5.81 24.56 20.22
CA LYS A 93 4.52 24.58 19.52
C LYS A 93 4.73 25.11 18.11
N LEU A 94 4.55 24.25 17.13
CA LEU A 94 4.16 24.71 15.80
C LEU A 94 2.64 24.77 15.77
N ASP A 95 2.08 25.96 15.56
CA ASP A 95 0.65 26.22 15.33
C ASP A 95 -0.29 25.05 15.71
N SER A 96 -0.69 24.96 16.99
CA SER A 96 -1.62 23.97 17.53
C SER A 96 -1.21 22.47 17.54
N GLU A 97 -0.04 22.12 16.99
CA GLU A 97 0.51 20.75 17.14
C GLU A 97 1.54 20.73 18.28
N PRO A 98 1.48 19.74 19.18
CA PRO A 98 2.48 19.61 20.22
C PRO A 98 3.81 19.16 19.62
N ALA A 99 4.90 19.68 20.17
CA ALA A 99 6.29 19.21 20.11
C ALA A 99 6.73 18.43 18.87
N PHE A 100 7.97 18.64 18.44
CA PHE A 100 8.62 17.81 17.43
C PHE A 100 8.42 16.32 17.74
N PHE A 101 8.02 15.57 16.73
CA PHE A 101 7.97 14.12 16.79
C PHE A 101 8.55 13.57 15.49
N ALA A 102 9.34 12.53 15.59
CA ALA A 102 9.79 11.80 14.42
C ALA A 102 8.72 10.84 13.92
N ILE A 103 8.09 10.15 14.84
CA ILE A 103 7.04 9.21 14.54
C ILE A 103 5.98 9.21 15.65
N LYS A 104 4.75 9.02 15.26
CA LYS A 104 3.62 8.74 16.17
C LYS A 104 2.73 7.69 15.54
N GLY A 105 2.12 6.88 16.37
CA GLY A 105 1.12 5.91 15.95
C GLY A 105 -0.14 6.03 16.78
N GLN A 106 -1.23 5.64 16.17
CA GLN A 106 -2.49 5.48 16.85
C GLN A 106 -3.09 4.14 16.45
N GLU A 107 -3.41 3.35 17.44
CA GLU A 107 -4.09 2.07 17.25
C GLU A 107 -5.49 2.29 16.70
N ALA A 108 -5.97 1.32 15.97
CA ALA A 108 -7.32 1.30 15.44
C ALA A 108 -8.36 1.58 16.52
N ALA A 109 -9.29 2.48 16.26
CA ALA A 109 -10.42 2.72 17.15
C ALA A 109 -11.29 1.46 17.27
N ALA A 110 -12.07 1.36 18.36
CA ALA A 110 -12.99 0.24 18.57
C ALA A 110 -13.90 0.05 17.34
N GLY A 111 -13.89 -1.17 16.78
CA GLY A 111 -14.64 -1.52 15.56
C GLY A 111 -13.90 -1.26 14.26
N SER A 112 -12.69 -0.70 14.28
CA SER A 112 -11.78 -0.62 13.14
C SER A 112 -10.65 -1.64 13.28
N VAL A 113 -9.97 -1.93 12.17
CA VAL A 113 -8.78 -2.78 12.12
C VAL A 113 -7.60 -2.06 11.47
N ASN A 114 -7.71 -0.73 11.32
CA ASN A 114 -6.75 0.09 10.62
C ASN A 114 -6.14 1.14 11.54
N ASP A 115 -4.84 1.07 11.70
CA ASP A 115 -4.05 2.01 12.47
C ASP A 115 -3.85 3.33 11.72
N THR A 116 -3.31 4.31 12.44
CA THR A 116 -2.81 5.55 11.87
C THR A 116 -1.32 5.69 12.16
N LEU A 117 -0.55 6.05 11.14
CA LEU A 117 0.88 6.33 11.24
C LEU A 117 1.15 7.76 10.84
N LYS A 118 1.78 8.54 11.72
CA LYS A 118 2.22 9.90 11.45
C LYS A 118 3.73 10.01 11.56
N VAL A 119 4.33 10.62 10.56
CA VAL A 119 5.79 10.82 10.45
C VAL A 119 6.06 12.31 10.37
N GLY A 120 7.11 12.77 11.05
CA GLY A 120 7.53 14.16 11.06
C GLY A 120 9.04 14.30 10.89
N PHE A 121 9.45 15.36 10.19
CA PHE A 121 10.86 15.72 9.99
C PHE A 121 10.99 17.21 9.70
N ALA A 122 12.18 17.77 9.91
CA ALA A 122 12.44 19.17 9.63
C ALA A 122 12.48 19.43 8.11
N PRO A 123 11.99 20.60 7.66
CA PRO A 123 12.01 20.93 6.24
C PRO A 123 13.44 21.13 5.74
N ASN A 124 13.72 20.49 4.60
CA ASN A 124 14.83 20.86 3.74
C ASN A 124 14.22 21.10 2.36
N PRO A 125 14.13 22.34 1.88
CA PRO A 125 13.42 22.69 0.66
C PRO A 125 13.97 21.98 -0.58
N ASP A 126 15.23 21.55 -0.56
CA ASP A 126 15.88 20.93 -1.72
C ASP A 126 15.66 19.41 -1.79
N PHE A 127 15.37 18.74 -0.64
CA PHE A 127 15.42 17.28 -0.58
C PHE A 127 14.20 16.60 0.03
N PHE A 128 13.39 17.27 0.82
CA PHE A 128 12.31 16.62 1.58
C PHE A 128 10.94 17.16 1.25
N HIS A 129 10.06 16.22 0.93
CA HIS A 129 8.67 16.47 0.59
C HIS A 129 7.79 15.55 1.45
N ASP A 130 6.58 16.01 1.73
CA ASP A 130 5.57 15.15 2.34
C ASP A 130 5.17 13.99 1.40
N CYS A 131 4.33 13.11 1.88
CA CYS A 131 3.86 11.94 1.11
C CYS A 131 3.08 12.29 -0.17
N LEU A 132 2.71 13.55 -0.37
CA LEU A 132 2.06 14.05 -1.58
C LEU A 132 3.03 14.81 -2.50
N GLY A 133 4.34 14.79 -2.19
CA GLY A 133 5.35 15.50 -2.96
C GLY A 133 5.34 17.01 -2.76
N GLN A 134 4.76 17.50 -1.66
CA GLN A 134 4.70 18.93 -1.36
C GLN A 134 5.74 19.31 -0.30
N VAL A 135 6.30 20.50 -0.45
CA VAL A 135 7.14 21.15 0.58
C VAL A 135 6.26 21.79 1.65
N ALA A 136 6.80 22.01 2.84
CA ALA A 136 6.11 22.82 3.85
C ALA A 136 5.79 24.20 3.28
N LYS A 137 4.55 24.65 3.45
CA LYS A 137 4.10 25.99 3.00
C LYS A 137 4.06 26.94 4.17
N ASP A 138 4.49 28.16 3.94
CA ASP A 138 4.35 29.23 4.90
C ASP A 138 2.91 29.76 4.89
N LYS A 139 2.25 29.75 6.05
CA LYS A 139 0.88 30.27 6.18
C LYS A 139 0.83 31.80 5.98
N ASP A 140 1.91 32.48 6.34
CA ASP A 140 1.95 33.94 6.35
C ASP A 140 2.33 34.54 5.00
N SER A 141 2.87 33.74 4.08
CA SER A 141 3.30 34.17 2.75
C SER A 141 2.36 33.77 1.61
N GLY A 142 1.07 33.54 1.91
CA GLY A 142 0.06 33.22 0.89
C GLY A 142 0.26 31.87 0.20
N GLY A 143 0.95 30.92 0.85
CA GLY A 143 1.17 29.57 0.35
C GLY A 143 2.42 29.38 -0.47
N ALA A 144 3.39 30.30 -0.43
CA ALA A 144 4.72 30.11 -0.97
C ALA A 144 5.47 29.02 -0.20
N ALA A 145 6.46 28.38 -0.85
CA ALA A 145 7.32 27.40 -0.19
C ALA A 145 8.03 28.04 1.02
N TYR A 146 7.97 27.36 2.16
CA TYR A 146 8.61 27.80 3.38
C TYR A 146 10.13 27.95 3.14
N LYS A 147 10.63 29.14 3.40
CA LYS A 147 12.08 29.39 3.51
C LYS A 147 12.35 29.79 4.96
N PRO A 148 13.18 29.05 5.71
CA PRO A 148 13.53 29.46 7.05
C PRO A 148 14.18 30.84 6.99
N ALA A 149 13.60 31.82 7.66
CA ALA A 149 14.08 33.20 7.64
C ALA A 149 15.41 33.37 8.37
N SER A 150 15.73 32.47 9.30
CA SER A 150 17.00 32.42 10.01
C SER A 150 17.15 31.03 10.67
N PRO A 151 18.36 30.45 10.67
CA PRO A 151 18.64 29.24 11.44
C PRO A 151 18.41 29.41 12.94
N ALA A 152 18.35 30.65 13.43
CA ALA A 152 18.32 30.97 14.85
C ALA A 152 16.91 31.20 15.42
N ASP A 153 15.83 31.11 14.62
CA ASP A 153 14.48 31.30 15.12
C ASP A 153 13.68 29.99 15.18
N PRO A 154 13.74 29.27 16.33
CA PRO A 154 13.04 27.99 16.50
C PRO A 154 11.51 28.14 16.46
N ALA A 155 10.95 29.34 16.66
CA ALA A 155 9.52 29.59 16.67
C ALA A 155 8.88 29.46 15.26
N ASN A 156 9.69 29.54 14.21
CA ASN A 156 9.23 29.54 12.82
C ASN A 156 9.53 28.26 12.03
N VAL A 157 10.09 27.22 12.66
CA VAL A 157 10.35 25.97 11.97
C VAL A 157 9.08 25.14 11.83
N ARG A 158 8.64 24.91 10.60
CA ARG A 158 7.48 24.05 10.32
C ARG A 158 7.93 22.66 9.96
N LEU A 159 7.42 21.68 10.69
CA LEU A 159 7.63 20.28 10.34
C LEU A 159 6.92 19.92 9.04
N ILE A 160 7.59 19.13 8.24
CA ILE A 160 6.92 18.33 7.21
C ILE A 160 6.34 17.11 7.91
N THR A 161 5.03 16.93 7.78
CA THR A 161 4.34 15.78 8.36
C THR A 161 3.61 15.00 7.28
N SER A 162 3.61 13.69 7.43
CA SER A 162 2.89 12.74 6.57
C SER A 162 2.09 11.80 7.44
N GLU A 163 0.78 11.80 7.29
CA GLU A 163 -0.16 10.96 8.05
C GLU A 163 -0.79 9.93 7.12
N PHE A 164 -0.64 8.65 7.46
CA PHE A 164 -1.16 7.51 6.72
C PHE A 164 -2.28 6.84 7.49
N TYR A 165 -3.40 6.59 6.84
CA TYR A 165 -4.58 5.95 7.41
C TYR A 165 -5.47 5.38 6.33
N VAL A 166 -6.41 4.52 6.69
CA VAL A 166 -7.34 3.87 5.74
C VAL A 166 -8.75 4.42 5.91
N VAL A 167 -9.35 4.84 4.80
CA VAL A 167 -10.75 5.24 4.72
C VAL A 167 -11.37 4.65 3.46
N ASN A 168 -12.53 4.01 3.62
CA ASN A 168 -13.29 3.40 2.54
C ASN A 168 -12.46 2.40 1.70
N GLY A 169 -11.61 1.60 2.35
CA GLY A 169 -10.75 0.62 1.68
C GLY A 169 -9.60 1.20 0.88
N ALA A 170 -9.29 2.49 1.04
CA ALA A 170 -8.13 3.14 0.44
C ALA A 170 -7.13 3.57 1.51
N LEU A 171 -5.85 3.23 1.36
CA LEU A 171 -4.76 3.84 2.11
C LEU A 171 -4.58 5.27 1.58
N ARG A 172 -4.71 6.22 2.48
CA ARG A 172 -4.60 7.65 2.17
C ARG A 172 -3.40 8.26 2.86
N CYS A 173 -2.89 9.32 2.26
CA CYS A 173 -1.94 10.20 2.89
C CYS A 173 -2.50 11.62 3.02
N LYS A 174 -2.25 12.23 4.19
CA LYS A 174 -2.43 13.65 4.45
C LYS A 174 -1.05 14.25 4.71
N GLY A 175 -0.58 15.06 3.79
CA GLY A 175 0.67 15.81 3.93
C GLY A 175 0.45 17.19 4.56
N SER A 176 1.49 17.75 5.19
CA SER A 176 1.46 19.10 5.77
C SER A 176 1.37 20.21 4.71
N GLY A 177 1.83 19.94 3.49
CA GLY A 177 1.78 20.91 2.38
C GLY A 177 0.44 20.96 1.64
N HIS A 178 -0.49 20.05 1.94
CA HIS A 178 -1.78 19.96 1.26
C HIS A 178 -2.93 19.69 2.23
N THR A 179 -4.02 20.43 2.11
CA THR A 179 -5.16 20.32 3.04
C THR A 179 -6.02 19.09 2.80
N THR A 180 -6.04 18.57 1.56
CA THR A 180 -6.91 17.46 1.16
C THR A 180 -6.13 16.15 1.07
N PRO A 181 -6.48 15.12 1.87
CA PRO A 181 -5.85 13.81 1.81
C PRO A 181 -6.07 13.13 0.46
N GLN A 182 -5.02 12.48 -0.08
CA GLN A 182 -5.09 11.78 -1.35
C GLN A 182 -4.98 10.25 -1.15
N PRO A 183 -5.70 9.45 -1.95
CA PRO A 183 -5.54 8.01 -1.94
C PRO A 183 -4.18 7.63 -2.58
N ILE A 184 -3.50 6.64 -1.99
CA ILE A 184 -2.26 6.06 -2.49
C ILE A 184 -2.55 4.76 -3.24
N ILE A 185 -3.31 3.87 -2.59
CA ILE A 185 -3.73 2.58 -3.12
C ILE A 185 -5.14 2.24 -2.63
N ASP A 186 -5.86 1.48 -3.42
CA ASP A 186 -7.18 0.93 -3.09
C ASP A 186 -7.09 -0.56 -2.68
N GLY A 187 -8.22 -1.10 -2.21
CA GLY A 187 -8.33 -2.51 -1.84
C GLY A 187 -7.70 -2.87 -0.50
N VAL A 188 -7.43 -1.89 0.36
CA VAL A 188 -6.85 -2.10 1.69
C VAL A 188 -7.95 -2.49 2.68
N GLU A 189 -7.87 -3.71 3.19
CA GLU A 189 -8.77 -4.21 4.24
C GLU A 189 -8.17 -4.05 5.64
N ARG A 190 -6.82 -4.13 5.76
CA ARG A 190 -6.12 -3.92 7.02
C ARG A 190 -4.80 -3.21 6.83
N PHE A 191 -4.56 -2.23 7.68
CA PHE A 191 -3.31 -1.51 7.85
C PHE A 191 -2.92 -1.57 9.32
N ASP A 192 -1.89 -2.35 9.63
CA ASP A 192 -1.45 -2.64 10.98
C ASP A 192 0.01 -2.20 11.14
N VAL A 193 0.30 -1.46 12.21
CA VAL A 193 1.61 -0.85 12.44
C VAL A 193 2.14 -1.24 13.81
N MET A 194 3.28 -1.91 13.83
CA MET A 194 3.96 -2.29 15.04
C MET A 194 5.31 -1.56 15.18
N TYR A 195 5.64 -1.19 16.38
CA TYR A 195 6.81 -0.38 16.71
C TYR A 195 7.86 -1.25 17.40
N GLY A 196 9.04 -1.34 16.78
CA GLY A 196 10.18 -2.05 17.34
C GLY A 196 10.92 -1.17 18.34
N ILE A 197 10.81 -1.54 19.62
CA ILE A 197 11.41 -0.81 20.71
C ILE A 197 12.85 -1.27 20.90
N GLY A 198 13.77 -0.30 20.95
CA GLY A 198 15.17 -0.52 21.27
C GLY A 198 15.42 -0.73 22.76
N ASP A 199 16.53 -1.37 23.08
CA ASP A 199 17.06 -1.40 24.45
C ASP A 199 17.79 -0.09 24.75
N ALA A 200 17.77 0.34 26.02
CA ALA A 200 18.42 1.57 26.43
C ALA A 200 19.93 1.53 26.11
N GLY A 201 20.38 2.49 25.30
CA GLY A 201 21.78 2.60 24.90
C GLY A 201 22.23 1.70 23.75
N THR A 202 21.31 0.95 23.11
CA THR A 202 21.63 0.15 21.92
C THR A 202 20.63 0.40 20.79
N GLU A 203 21.08 0.23 19.54
CA GLU A 203 20.23 0.27 18.34
C GLU A 203 19.43 -1.05 18.13
N ARG A 204 19.58 -2.00 19.04
CA ARG A 204 19.00 -3.33 18.90
C ARG A 204 17.51 -3.30 19.26
N VAL A 205 16.66 -3.79 18.34
CA VAL A 205 15.23 -4.02 18.61
C VAL A 205 15.06 -5.24 19.49
N VAL A 206 14.38 -5.05 20.62
CA VAL A 206 14.12 -6.12 21.61
C VAL A 206 12.75 -6.74 21.39
N ARG A 207 11.75 -5.92 21.04
CA ARG A 207 10.37 -6.36 20.87
C ARG A 207 9.59 -5.44 19.94
N TYR A 208 8.52 -5.97 19.35
CA TYR A 208 7.52 -5.17 18.64
C TYR A 208 6.27 -5.01 19.50
N VAL A 209 5.75 -3.80 19.54
CA VAL A 209 4.54 -3.45 20.32
C VAL A 209 3.59 -2.62 19.47
N ALA A 210 2.29 -2.68 19.78
CA ALA A 210 1.27 -1.81 19.22
C ALA A 210 1.43 -0.36 19.72
N ALA A 211 0.84 0.62 19.04
CA ALA A 211 0.98 2.04 19.38
C ALA A 211 0.58 2.35 20.82
N THR A 212 -0.47 1.72 21.34
CA THR A 212 -0.96 1.89 22.72
C THR A 212 0.04 1.44 23.78
N ASN A 213 0.96 0.55 23.43
CA ASN A 213 1.97 -0.02 24.34
C ASN A 213 3.35 0.62 24.19
N VAL A 214 3.46 1.69 23.38
CA VAL A 214 4.68 2.48 23.24
C VAL A 214 4.73 3.50 24.37
N ALA A 215 5.67 3.34 25.31
CA ALA A 215 5.83 4.26 26.44
C ALA A 215 6.38 5.63 25.98
N SER A 216 7.36 5.63 25.08
CA SER A 216 7.88 6.81 24.39
C SER A 216 8.26 6.45 22.95
N PHE A 217 7.82 7.26 22.00
CA PHE A 217 8.16 7.05 20.58
C PHE A 217 9.63 7.32 20.26
N ASP A 218 10.38 7.97 21.14
CA ASP A 218 11.84 8.17 21.01
C ASP A 218 12.64 6.88 21.13
N GLN A 219 12.04 5.84 21.74
CA GLN A 219 12.64 4.51 21.86
C GLN A 219 12.38 3.60 20.68
N VAL A 220 11.59 4.07 19.69
CA VAL A 220 11.27 3.30 18.50
C VAL A 220 12.47 3.31 17.55
N ARG A 221 12.99 2.14 17.18
CA ARG A 221 14.10 1.98 16.23
C ARG A 221 13.65 1.50 14.87
N THR A 222 12.55 0.75 14.82
CA THR A 222 11.98 0.24 13.58
C THR A 222 10.47 0.31 13.60
N VAL A 223 9.89 0.37 12.40
CA VAL A 223 8.45 0.28 12.19
C VAL A 223 8.17 -0.91 11.28
N ARG A 224 7.34 -1.82 11.74
CA ARG A 224 6.83 -2.93 10.95
C ARG A 224 5.41 -2.60 10.49
N VAL A 225 5.23 -2.55 9.19
CA VAL A 225 3.92 -2.28 8.56
C VAL A 225 3.42 -3.56 7.92
N CYS A 226 2.19 -3.92 8.22
CA CYS A 226 1.45 -4.98 7.57
C CYS A 226 0.26 -4.40 6.79
N LEU A 227 0.14 -4.79 5.52
CA LEU A 227 -0.96 -4.44 4.64
C LEU A 227 -1.68 -5.70 4.18
N GLN A 228 -2.97 -5.80 4.46
CA GLN A 228 -3.84 -6.79 3.85
C GLN A 228 -4.61 -6.15 2.71
N LEU A 229 -4.42 -6.68 1.52
CA LEU A 229 -5.05 -6.20 0.30
C LEU A 229 -6.00 -7.25 -0.27
N ALA A 230 -7.11 -6.80 -0.82
CA ALA A 230 -8.09 -7.65 -1.48
C ALA A 230 -8.22 -7.29 -2.96
N GLY A 231 -8.19 -8.31 -3.82
CA GLY A 231 -8.45 -8.19 -5.26
C GLY A 231 -9.88 -7.78 -5.56
N THR A 232 -10.16 -7.46 -6.79
CA THR A 232 -11.49 -7.02 -7.25
C THR A 232 -12.32 -8.17 -7.79
N SER A 233 -11.69 -9.21 -8.33
CA SER A 233 -12.38 -10.37 -8.87
C SER A 233 -12.85 -11.31 -7.77
N ARG A 234 -13.94 -12.03 -8.03
CA ARG A 234 -14.51 -13.06 -7.14
C ARG A 234 -14.20 -14.47 -7.65
N SER A 235 -13.02 -14.67 -8.19
CA SER A 235 -12.58 -15.92 -8.82
C SER A 235 -11.89 -16.91 -7.86
N ASN A 236 -11.83 -16.58 -6.56
CA ASN A 236 -11.15 -17.39 -5.54
C ASN A 236 -12.12 -17.80 -4.40
N PRO A 237 -13.18 -18.56 -4.67
CA PRO A 237 -14.13 -18.99 -3.64
C PRO A 237 -13.43 -19.94 -2.64
N GLY A 238 -13.59 -19.67 -1.33
CA GLY A 238 -13.03 -20.51 -0.27
C GLY A 238 -11.51 -20.45 -0.11
N GLY A 239 -10.84 -19.49 -0.75
CA GLY A 239 -9.39 -19.28 -0.59
C GLY A 239 -9.03 -18.94 0.85
N SER A 240 -8.02 -19.61 1.42
CA SER A 240 -7.47 -19.30 2.73
C SER A 240 -6.34 -18.27 2.62
N TYR A 241 -6.19 -17.44 3.65
CA TYR A 241 -5.09 -16.48 3.78
C TYR A 241 -4.71 -16.33 5.26
N VAL A 242 -3.49 -15.86 5.52
CA VAL A 242 -3.04 -15.50 6.86
C VAL A 242 -3.17 -13.99 7.02
N ASP A 243 -3.87 -13.55 8.08
CA ASP A 243 -4.09 -12.13 8.39
C ASP A 243 -2.82 -11.49 9.00
N CYS A 244 -2.79 -10.17 9.17
CA CYS A 244 -1.69 -9.43 9.80
C CYS A 244 -1.41 -9.87 11.25
N ASP A 245 -2.42 -10.41 11.95
CA ASP A 245 -2.28 -10.99 13.30
C ASP A 245 -1.72 -12.41 13.32
N GLY A 246 -1.42 -13.01 12.14
CA GLY A 246 -0.98 -14.39 12.01
C GLY A 246 -2.09 -15.44 12.02
N SER A 247 -3.35 -15.03 12.15
CA SER A 247 -4.50 -15.94 12.14
C SER A 247 -4.83 -16.42 10.73
N SER A 248 -5.14 -17.69 10.58
CA SER A 248 -5.65 -18.24 9.33
C SER A 248 -7.13 -17.90 9.16
N ARG A 249 -7.51 -17.36 8.00
CA ARG A 249 -8.87 -16.97 7.68
C ARG A 249 -9.27 -17.48 6.29
N THR A 250 -10.58 -17.60 6.06
CA THR A 250 -11.13 -18.04 4.77
C THR A 250 -11.91 -16.90 4.12
N SER A 251 -11.70 -16.71 2.83
CA SER A 251 -12.44 -15.74 2.03
C SER A 251 -13.88 -16.20 1.84
N SER A 252 -14.84 -15.44 2.36
CA SER A 252 -16.28 -15.73 2.21
C SER A 252 -16.90 -15.10 0.97
N ASP A 253 -16.25 -14.07 0.40
CA ASP A 253 -16.76 -13.28 -0.73
C ASP A 253 -16.11 -13.65 -2.07
N GLY A 254 -15.23 -14.66 -2.07
CA GLY A 254 -14.53 -15.15 -3.26
C GLY A 254 -13.41 -14.24 -3.76
N ARG A 255 -13.07 -13.17 -3.06
CA ARG A 255 -11.96 -12.28 -3.43
C ARG A 255 -10.62 -12.85 -2.97
N LEU A 256 -9.61 -12.69 -3.80
CA LEU A 256 -8.22 -13.00 -3.43
C LEU A 256 -7.73 -12.01 -2.38
N ARG A 257 -7.15 -12.51 -1.30
CA ARG A 257 -6.49 -11.69 -0.27
C ARG A 257 -5.02 -12.01 -0.19
N ARG A 258 -4.20 -10.97 -0.06
CA ARG A 258 -2.76 -11.09 0.15
C ARG A 258 -2.33 -10.16 1.27
N VAL A 259 -1.43 -10.67 2.10
CA VAL A 259 -0.82 -9.92 3.19
C VAL A 259 0.64 -9.67 2.85
N TYR A 260 1.04 -8.42 2.98
CA TYR A 260 2.39 -7.97 2.73
C TYR A 260 2.92 -7.28 4.00
N THR A 261 4.15 -7.56 4.35
CA THR A 261 4.80 -6.99 5.54
C THR A 261 6.16 -6.43 5.16
N ALA A 262 6.46 -5.24 5.67
CA ALA A 262 7.77 -4.61 5.54
C ALA A 262 8.22 -4.02 6.86
N VAL A 263 9.54 -3.98 7.09
CA VAL A 263 10.16 -3.36 8.26
C VAL A 263 11.07 -2.22 7.80
N PHE A 264 10.93 -1.08 8.43
CA PHE A 264 11.69 0.12 8.13
C PHE A 264 12.46 0.57 9.38
N ALA A 265 13.76 0.79 9.24
CA ALA A 265 14.58 1.36 10.30
C ALA A 265 14.47 2.89 10.30
N LEU A 266 14.36 3.48 11.47
CA LEU A 266 14.49 4.92 11.72
C LEU A 266 15.97 5.23 11.84
N ARG A 267 16.46 6.24 11.10
CA ARG A 267 17.90 6.54 11.00
C ARG A 267 18.31 7.81 11.73
N ASN A 268 17.35 8.62 12.12
CA ASN A 268 17.58 9.96 12.64
C ASN A 268 17.00 10.13 14.07
N LEU A 269 17.01 9.06 14.86
CA LEU A 269 16.56 9.06 16.25
C LEU A 269 17.71 8.82 17.19
#